data_1d2775b6cb8a7058a0e797e9359d0433
#
_entry.id   1d2775b6cb8a7058a0e797e9359d0433
#
_cell.length_a   1.000
_cell.length_b   1.000
_cell.length_c   1.000
_cell.angle_alpha   90.00
_cell.angle_beta   90.00
_cell.angle_gamma   90.00
#
_symmetry.space_group_name_H-M   'P 1'
#
loop_
_entity.id
_entity.type
_entity.pdbx_description
1 polymer ?
#
loop_
_entity_poly.entity_id
_entity_poly.type
_entity_poly.pdbx_seq_one_letter_code
_entity_poly.pdbx_strand_id
1 'polypeptide(L)'
;MKRILNAVMQRLKEQVTDLRYIAEDWGQLDYYNDAPPVKFPCALVSVSNVKFESQTMERRYASMTILIRVADAPLVCGTMAAPEAYRERASAIFDVMDEIGRCLYAFGGEEFNEIEQQSITHYSREDAIREYAMTFDTEYCVEY
;
A
#
# COMPACT_ATOMS: atom_id res chain seq x y z
N MET A 1 -3.21 -8.52 14.20
CA MET A 1 -2.46 -7.88 13.09
C MET A 1 -2.50 -8.68 11.79
N LYS A 2 -2.17 -9.95 11.81
CA LYS A 2 -2.16 -10.80 10.61
C LYS A 2 -3.49 -10.78 9.85
N ARG A 3 -4.61 -10.88 10.54
CA ARG A 3 -5.94 -10.85 9.92
C ARG A 3 -6.25 -9.54 9.24
N ILE A 4 -5.79 -8.43 9.82
CA ILE A 4 -5.98 -7.09 9.25
C ILE A 4 -5.16 -6.95 7.97
N LEU A 5 -3.89 -7.35 7.98
CA LEU A 5 -3.04 -7.35 6.79
C LEU A 5 -3.62 -8.22 5.69
N ASN A 6 -4.08 -9.42 6.03
CA ASN A 6 -4.69 -10.32 5.06
C ASN A 6 -5.97 -9.74 4.48
N ALA A 7 -6.80 -9.09 5.31
CA ALA A 7 -8.02 -8.43 4.84
C ALA A 7 -7.71 -7.29 3.87
N VAL A 8 -6.70 -6.47 4.17
CA VAL A 8 -6.24 -5.39 3.28
C VAL A 8 -5.74 -5.96 1.96
N MET A 9 -4.85 -6.95 2.00
CA MET A 9 -4.29 -7.55 0.78
C MET A 9 -5.38 -8.21 -0.08
N GLN A 10 -6.33 -8.89 0.55
CA GLN A 10 -7.45 -9.51 -0.16
C GLN A 10 -8.34 -8.45 -0.82
N ARG A 11 -8.60 -7.35 -0.11
CA ARG A 11 -9.38 -6.22 -0.65
C ARG A 11 -8.68 -5.61 -1.87
N LEU A 12 -7.36 -5.40 -1.80
CA LEU A 12 -6.58 -4.90 -2.93
C LEU A 12 -6.64 -5.85 -4.11
N LYS A 13 -6.50 -7.14 -3.87
CA LYS A 13 -6.57 -8.16 -4.92
C LYS A 13 -7.91 -8.16 -5.64
N GLU A 14 -9.00 -7.99 -4.91
CA GLU A 14 -10.35 -8.03 -5.47
C GLU A 14 -10.72 -6.74 -6.18
N GLN A 15 -10.28 -5.58 -5.69
CA GLN A 15 -10.75 -4.28 -6.14
C GLN A 15 -9.78 -3.54 -7.05
N VAL A 16 -8.48 -3.76 -6.89
CA VAL A 16 -7.43 -3.07 -7.66
C VAL A 16 -6.79 -4.06 -8.64
N THR A 17 -7.49 -4.35 -9.71
CA THR A 17 -7.12 -5.41 -10.65
C THR A 17 -5.87 -5.10 -11.48
N ASP A 18 -5.46 -3.84 -11.56
CA ASP A 18 -4.24 -3.43 -12.26
C ASP A 18 -2.96 -3.80 -11.51
N LEU A 19 -3.06 -4.07 -10.20
CA LEU A 19 -1.92 -4.56 -9.43
C LEU A 19 -1.56 -5.98 -9.85
N ARG A 20 -0.30 -6.19 -10.22
CA ARG A 20 0.21 -7.48 -10.68
C ARG A 20 0.93 -8.27 -9.59
N TYR A 21 1.24 -7.65 -8.47
CA TYR A 21 1.89 -8.27 -7.34
C TYR A 21 1.44 -7.58 -6.06
N ILE A 22 0.89 -8.34 -5.14
CA ILE A 22 0.44 -7.86 -3.83
C ILE A 22 1.03 -8.82 -2.79
N ALA A 23 1.84 -8.31 -1.87
CA ALA A 23 2.49 -9.14 -0.88
C ALA A 23 2.80 -8.35 0.38
N GLU A 24 3.12 -9.08 1.44
CA GLU A 24 3.75 -8.48 2.61
C GLU A 24 5.14 -7.97 2.23
N ASP A 25 5.52 -6.81 2.74
CA ASP A 25 6.82 -6.21 2.51
C ASP A 25 7.88 -6.91 3.36
N TRP A 26 8.82 -7.59 2.71
CA TRP A 26 10.00 -8.17 3.37
C TRP A 26 11.31 -7.59 2.85
N GLY A 27 11.25 -6.50 2.03
CA GLY A 27 12.41 -5.85 1.45
C GLY A 27 12.67 -6.20 -0.01
N GLN A 28 11.70 -6.75 -0.73
CA GLN A 28 11.87 -7.18 -2.13
C GLN A 28 12.27 -6.06 -3.08
N LEU A 29 11.92 -4.80 -2.76
CA LEU A 29 12.29 -3.65 -3.58
C LEU A 29 13.66 -3.05 -3.22
N ASP A 30 14.25 -3.48 -2.10
CA ASP A 30 15.48 -2.87 -1.56
C ASP A 30 16.67 -3.81 -1.64
N TYR A 31 16.45 -5.11 -1.51
CA TYR A 31 17.49 -6.13 -1.41
C TYR A 31 17.36 -7.13 -2.54
N TYR A 32 17.90 -6.77 -3.71
CA TYR A 32 17.91 -7.64 -4.88
C TYR A 32 19.21 -7.44 -5.66
N ASN A 33 19.60 -8.43 -6.47
CA ASN A 33 20.83 -8.36 -7.28
C ASN A 33 20.55 -7.78 -8.67
N ASP A 34 19.84 -8.49 -9.53
CA ASP A 34 19.60 -8.08 -10.92
C ASP A 34 18.27 -7.33 -11.07
N ALA A 35 17.22 -7.90 -10.51
CA ALA A 35 15.88 -7.31 -10.57
C ALA A 35 15.09 -7.70 -9.31
N PRO A 36 14.21 -6.81 -8.82
CA PRO A 36 13.39 -7.15 -7.67
C PRO A 36 12.44 -8.30 -8.01
N PRO A 37 12.21 -9.25 -7.07
CA PRO A 37 11.33 -10.39 -7.31
C PRO A 37 9.85 -10.01 -7.21
N VAL A 38 9.43 -9.03 -8.00
CA VAL A 38 8.06 -8.54 -8.06
C VAL A 38 7.65 -8.34 -9.51
N LYS A 39 6.34 -8.28 -9.74
CA LYS A 39 5.78 -7.82 -11.01
C LYS A 39 5.22 -6.42 -10.83
N PHE A 40 5.44 -5.54 -11.78
CA PHE A 40 4.97 -4.17 -11.72
C PHE A 40 3.65 -3.98 -12.47
N PRO A 41 2.77 -3.14 -11.98
CA PRO A 41 2.80 -2.42 -10.70
C PRO A 41 2.57 -3.36 -9.50
N CYS A 42 3.21 -3.05 -8.39
CA CYS A 42 3.10 -3.84 -7.16
C CYS A 42 2.65 -3.00 -5.97
N ALA A 43 2.08 -3.68 -4.98
CA ALA A 43 1.78 -3.12 -3.68
C ALA A 43 2.37 -4.04 -2.60
N LEU A 44 3.22 -3.48 -1.76
CA LEU A 44 3.83 -4.17 -0.63
C LEU A 44 3.26 -3.62 0.66
N VAL A 45 2.63 -4.47 1.43
CA VAL A 45 1.86 -4.10 2.62
C VAL A 45 2.63 -4.48 3.87
N SER A 46 2.73 -3.54 4.80
CA SER A 46 3.35 -3.78 6.11
C SER A 46 2.67 -2.97 7.19
N VAL A 47 2.95 -3.34 8.43
CA VAL A 47 2.61 -2.54 9.60
C VAL A 47 3.83 -1.70 9.95
N SER A 48 3.70 -0.39 9.90
CA SER A 48 4.82 0.51 10.23
C SER A 48 4.88 0.87 11.69
N ASN A 49 3.74 0.91 12.37
CA ASN A 49 3.68 1.29 13.78
C ASN A 49 2.40 0.75 14.42
N VAL A 50 2.51 0.33 15.67
CA VAL A 50 1.37 -0.04 16.51
C VAL A 50 1.56 0.62 17.88
N LYS A 51 0.54 1.36 18.32
CA LYS A 51 0.51 1.96 19.66
C LYS A 51 -0.61 1.32 20.46
N PHE A 52 -0.28 0.88 21.66
CA PHE A 52 -1.24 0.30 22.58
C PHE A 52 -1.71 1.36 23.57
N GLU A 53 -3.02 1.53 23.66
CA GLU A 53 -3.64 2.41 24.61
C GLU A 53 -4.29 1.58 25.72
N SER A 54 -3.87 1.81 26.95
CA SER A 54 -4.45 1.12 28.10
C SER A 54 -5.69 1.88 28.55
N GLN A 55 -6.87 1.30 28.36
CA GLN A 55 -8.10 1.97 28.75
C GLN A 55 -8.79 1.34 29.96
N THR A 56 -8.74 0.02 30.07
CA THR A 56 -9.28 -0.68 31.26
C THR A 56 -8.55 -1.98 31.44
N MET A 57 -8.76 -2.67 32.58
CA MET A 57 -8.22 -4.00 32.80
C MET A 57 -8.76 -5.07 31.84
N GLU A 58 -9.90 -4.79 31.20
CA GLU A 58 -10.61 -5.78 30.38
C GLU A 58 -10.42 -5.57 28.89
N ARG A 59 -10.06 -4.37 28.44
CA ARG A 59 -9.94 -4.06 27.01
C ARG A 59 -8.74 -3.19 26.72
N ARG A 60 -7.91 -3.66 25.80
CA ARG A 60 -6.84 -2.88 25.20
C ARG A 60 -7.19 -2.54 23.78
N TYR A 61 -7.00 -1.28 23.44
CA TYR A 61 -7.11 -0.82 22.06
C TYR A 61 -5.72 -0.55 21.52
N ALA A 62 -5.55 -0.85 20.23
CA ALA A 62 -4.31 -0.55 19.52
C ALA A 62 -4.63 0.29 18.30
N SER A 63 -3.80 1.31 18.08
CA SER A 63 -3.79 2.08 16.84
C SER A 63 -2.69 1.52 15.95
N MET A 64 -3.03 1.20 14.72
CA MET A 64 -2.10 0.60 13.77
C MET A 64 -1.97 1.47 12.54
N THR A 65 -0.73 1.73 12.14
CA THR A 65 -0.43 2.37 10.85
C THR A 65 -0.03 1.31 9.85
N ILE A 66 -0.78 1.22 8.76
CA ILE A 66 -0.51 0.34 7.63
C ILE A 66 0.26 1.13 6.58
N LEU A 67 1.38 0.60 6.14
CA LEU A 67 2.18 1.17 5.07
C LEU A 67 2.00 0.34 3.81
N ILE A 68 1.59 0.97 2.72
CA ILE A 68 1.51 0.34 1.41
C ILE A 68 2.50 1.04 0.48
N ARG A 69 3.54 0.31 0.09
CA ARG A 69 4.50 0.79 -0.89
C ARG A 69 3.99 0.39 -2.27
N VAL A 70 3.73 1.38 -3.11
CA VAL A 70 3.25 1.17 -4.49
C VAL A 70 4.39 1.53 -5.42
N ALA A 71 4.75 0.61 -6.30
CA ALA A 71 5.88 0.81 -7.20
C ALA A 71 5.55 0.35 -8.61
N ASP A 72 6.17 1.03 -9.57
CA ASP A 72 6.19 0.61 -10.96
C ASP A 72 7.57 0.85 -11.58
N ALA A 73 7.77 0.30 -12.76
CA ALA A 73 8.98 0.52 -13.55
C ALA A 73 8.54 1.02 -14.94
N PRO A 74 8.26 2.33 -15.09
CA PRO A 74 7.73 2.85 -16.34
C PRO A 74 8.77 2.75 -17.46
N LEU A 75 8.39 2.10 -18.56
CA LEU A 75 9.25 1.91 -19.72
C LEU A 75 8.98 2.95 -20.83
N VAL A 76 8.09 3.91 -20.56
CA VAL A 76 7.67 4.91 -21.54
C VAL A 76 7.93 6.33 -21.03
N CYS A 77 8.17 7.24 -21.96
CA CYS A 77 8.42 8.63 -21.64
C CYS A 77 7.11 9.36 -21.33
N GLY A 78 7.07 10.03 -20.18
CA GLY A 78 5.92 10.81 -19.71
C GLY A 78 6.03 12.30 -19.96
N THR A 79 6.90 12.75 -20.88
CA THR A 79 7.02 14.18 -21.19
C THR A 79 5.78 14.70 -21.91
N MET A 80 5.49 15.98 -21.77
CA MET A 80 4.37 16.60 -22.46
C MET A 80 4.51 16.56 -24.00
N ALA A 81 5.73 16.36 -24.51
CA ALA A 81 6.01 16.19 -25.92
C ALA A 81 5.75 14.75 -26.42
N ALA A 82 5.55 13.80 -25.52
CA ALA A 82 5.29 12.42 -25.88
C ALA A 82 3.84 12.22 -26.36
N PRO A 83 3.55 11.19 -27.16
CA PRO A 83 2.18 10.83 -27.51
C PRO A 83 1.31 10.59 -26.27
N GLU A 84 0.04 10.93 -26.35
CA GLU A 84 -0.91 10.80 -25.24
C GLU A 84 -0.93 9.38 -24.64
N ALA A 85 -0.90 8.35 -25.50
CA ALA A 85 -0.90 6.96 -25.04
C ALA A 85 0.32 6.64 -24.16
N TYR A 86 1.48 7.22 -24.43
CA TYR A 86 2.69 7.07 -23.62
C TYR A 86 2.58 7.82 -22.30
N ARG A 87 2.01 9.02 -22.33
CA ARG A 87 1.78 9.81 -21.12
C ARG A 87 0.79 9.13 -20.18
N GLU A 88 -0.25 8.51 -20.71
CA GLU A 88 -1.21 7.72 -19.93
C GLU A 88 -0.55 6.52 -19.25
N ARG A 89 0.30 5.78 -19.98
CA ARG A 89 1.04 4.67 -19.37
C ARG A 89 2.02 5.14 -18.30
N ALA A 90 2.71 6.26 -18.55
CA ALA A 90 3.65 6.82 -17.57
C ALA A 90 2.97 7.29 -16.29
N SER A 91 1.70 7.69 -16.35
CA SER A 91 0.93 8.18 -15.20
C SER A 91 -0.01 7.13 -14.59
N ALA A 92 0.00 5.90 -15.09
CA ALA A 92 -0.93 4.85 -14.63
C ALA A 92 -0.80 4.52 -13.14
N ILE A 93 0.36 4.72 -12.53
CA ILE A 93 0.56 4.50 -11.09
C ILE A 93 -0.37 5.40 -10.25
N PHE A 94 -0.67 6.60 -10.72
CA PHE A 94 -1.57 7.52 -10.00
C PHE A 94 -2.99 6.97 -9.97
N ASP A 95 -3.45 6.36 -11.06
CA ASP A 95 -4.75 5.70 -11.09
C ASP A 95 -4.80 4.51 -10.13
N VAL A 96 -3.72 3.73 -10.08
CA VAL A 96 -3.61 2.60 -9.13
C VAL A 96 -3.70 3.10 -7.69
N MET A 97 -2.99 4.19 -7.35
CA MET A 97 -3.05 4.76 -6.00
C MET A 97 -4.44 5.30 -5.68
N ASP A 98 -5.10 5.95 -6.62
CA ASP A 98 -6.49 6.41 -6.42
C ASP A 98 -7.44 5.25 -6.18
N GLU A 99 -7.28 4.15 -6.90
CA GLU A 99 -8.07 2.93 -6.69
C GLU A 99 -7.80 2.30 -5.32
N ILE A 100 -6.54 2.26 -4.88
CA ILE A 100 -6.17 1.78 -3.54
C ILE A 100 -6.85 2.63 -2.48
N GLY A 101 -6.74 3.95 -2.59
CA GLY A 101 -7.39 4.87 -1.65
C GLY A 101 -8.90 4.69 -1.60
N ARG A 102 -9.52 4.52 -2.76
CA ARG A 102 -10.97 4.33 -2.86
C ARG A 102 -11.42 3.00 -2.27
N CYS A 103 -10.72 1.91 -2.56
CA CYS A 103 -11.12 0.59 -2.08
C CYS A 103 -10.92 0.41 -0.57
N LEU A 104 -9.97 1.14 0.02
CA LEU A 104 -9.73 1.12 1.47
C LEU A 104 -10.51 2.20 2.22
N TYR A 105 -11.14 3.14 1.51
CA TYR A 105 -11.95 4.16 2.15
C TYR A 105 -13.09 3.52 2.96
N ALA A 106 -13.14 3.86 4.24
CA ALA A 106 -14.13 3.34 5.17
C ALA A 106 -14.19 1.79 5.22
N PHE A 107 -13.12 1.10 4.77
CA PHE A 107 -13.05 -0.34 4.87
C PHE A 107 -12.76 -0.74 6.31
N GLY A 108 -13.62 -1.54 6.88
CA GLY A 108 -13.51 -2.05 8.24
C GLY A 108 -14.32 -3.31 8.40
N GLY A 109 -14.30 -3.87 9.58
CA GLY A 109 -15.02 -5.10 9.86
C GLY A 109 -15.22 -5.29 11.36
N GLU A 110 -15.54 -6.52 11.76
CA GLU A 110 -15.72 -6.85 13.17
C GLU A 110 -14.40 -6.81 13.95
N GLU A 111 -13.27 -6.96 13.26
CA GLU A 111 -11.96 -7.08 13.90
C GLU A 111 -11.17 -5.77 13.95
N PHE A 112 -11.56 -4.78 13.14
CA PHE A 112 -10.89 -3.48 13.10
C PHE A 112 -11.84 -2.38 12.64
N ASN A 113 -11.56 -1.16 13.05
CA ASN A 113 -12.34 0.00 12.66
C ASN A 113 -12.06 0.39 11.21
N GLU A 114 -12.89 1.29 10.69
CA GLU A 114 -12.70 1.82 9.35
C GLU A 114 -11.31 2.42 9.17
N ILE A 115 -10.70 2.10 8.02
CA ILE A 115 -9.38 2.57 7.66
C ILE A 115 -9.47 4.03 7.18
N GLU A 116 -8.55 4.85 7.66
CA GLU A 116 -8.41 6.24 7.23
C GLU A 116 -7.07 6.44 6.52
N GLN A 117 -7.11 7.02 5.32
CA GLN A 117 -5.90 7.37 4.60
C GLN A 117 -5.25 8.60 5.21
N GLN A 118 -3.94 8.55 5.47
CA GLN A 118 -3.20 9.63 6.10
C GLN A 118 -2.30 10.38 5.13
N SER A 119 -1.51 9.68 4.33
CA SER A 119 -0.54 10.34 3.46
C SER A 119 -0.17 9.51 2.24
N ILE A 120 0.37 10.20 1.23
CA ILE A 120 1.09 9.61 0.11
C ILE A 120 2.41 10.37 0.02
N THR A 121 3.53 9.64 0.03
CA THR A 121 4.87 10.22 -0.02
C THR A 121 5.66 9.60 -1.16
N HIS A 122 6.27 10.43 -2.01
CA HIS A 122 7.16 9.98 -3.07
C HIS A 122 8.55 9.69 -2.51
N TYR A 123 9.12 8.55 -2.88
CA TYR A 123 10.50 8.20 -2.57
C TYR A 123 11.33 8.17 -3.85
N SER A 124 12.38 8.99 -3.90
CA SER A 124 13.33 8.99 -5.00
C SER A 124 14.21 7.75 -4.93
N ARG A 125 14.37 7.08 -6.06
CA ARG A 125 15.21 5.89 -6.18
C ARG A 125 16.19 6.05 -7.33
N GLU A 126 17.31 5.31 -7.27
CA GLU A 126 18.35 5.33 -8.29
C GLU A 126 18.23 4.18 -9.30
N ASP A 127 17.30 3.25 -9.09
CA ASP A 127 17.18 2.00 -9.82
C ASP A 127 16.07 1.98 -10.90
N ALA A 128 15.67 3.15 -11.38
CA ALA A 128 14.61 3.32 -12.38
C ALA A 128 13.22 2.78 -11.95
N ILE A 129 13.06 2.46 -10.68
CA ILE A 129 11.78 2.10 -10.08
C ILE A 129 11.19 3.37 -9.48
N ARG A 130 9.90 3.59 -9.73
CA ARG A 130 9.16 4.70 -9.13
C ARG A 130 8.34 4.17 -7.96
N GLU A 131 8.52 4.80 -6.79
CA GLU A 131 7.88 4.33 -5.56
C GLU A 131 7.15 5.45 -4.84
N TYR A 132 5.95 5.12 -4.35
CA TYR A 132 5.17 5.94 -3.44
C TYR A 132 4.80 5.12 -2.22
N ALA A 133 4.82 5.76 -1.06
CA ALA A 133 4.35 5.15 0.18
C ALA A 133 3.02 5.77 0.59
N MET A 134 2.02 4.93 0.75
CA MET A 134 0.69 5.31 1.23
C MET A 134 0.54 4.84 2.67
N THR A 135 0.13 5.73 3.56
CA THR A 135 -0.11 5.36 4.96
C THR A 135 -1.59 5.43 5.30
N PHE A 136 -2.03 4.45 6.07
CA PHE A 136 -3.41 4.31 6.52
C PHE A 136 -3.42 3.97 8.00
N ASP A 137 -4.38 4.52 8.72
CA ASP A 137 -4.54 4.22 10.15
C ASP A 137 -5.84 3.46 10.39
N THR A 138 -5.80 2.56 11.33
CA THR A 138 -6.97 1.88 11.87
C THR A 138 -6.78 1.58 13.35
N GLU A 139 -7.86 1.23 14.02
CA GLU A 139 -7.83 0.81 15.43
C GLU A 139 -8.47 -0.56 15.56
N TYR A 140 -7.97 -1.34 16.49
CA TYR A 140 -8.53 -2.65 16.78
C TYR A 140 -8.45 -2.96 18.27
N CYS A 141 -9.34 -3.84 18.71
CA CYS A 141 -9.34 -4.34 20.07
C CYS A 141 -8.36 -5.51 20.20
N VAL A 142 -7.50 -5.46 21.22
CA VAL A 142 -6.55 -6.52 21.51
C VAL A 142 -7.13 -7.43 22.58
N GLU A 143 -7.28 -8.70 22.26
CA GLU A 143 -7.68 -9.74 23.19
C GLU A 143 -6.50 -10.69 23.46
N TYR A 144 -6.23 -10.90 24.72
CA TYR A 144 -5.22 -11.88 25.18
C TYR A 144 -5.87 -13.06 25.88
#